data_4e00434f58b4a2607e8dd0532c645d40
#
_entry.id   4e00434f58b4a2607e8dd0532c645d40
#
_cell.length_a   1.000
_cell.length_b   1.000
_cell.length_c   1.000
_cell.angle_alpha   90.00
_cell.angle_beta   90.00
_cell.angle_gamma   90.00
#
_symmetry.space_group_name_H-M   'P 1'
#
loop_
_entity.id
_entity.type
_entity.pdbx_description
1 polymer ?
#
loop_
_entity_poly.entity_id
_entity_poly.type
_entity_poly.pdbx_seq_one_letter_code
_entity_poly.pdbx_strand_id
1 'polypeptide(L)'
;MAPDMRWSSALFKTVTEGLDGGESRPNREMTVTHPTLPSGGHTHPNERKGEPHVLEDVERWLSTRSWSVEDRPLKKLIAAKRATGSAVSVVLPALNEEETVGEIVAVIRRELMTRKVPLVDEIVVIDSGSTDRTSEVAADAGARVVHRDEILPRIPTVPGKGEVLWRSLLVTSGDIVAFIDADLKEFSADFVSGIVGPLLTDPGVDLVKAMYDRPLGGAAGQGGRVTELMARPLLNMHWPQLAGFVQPLGGEYAARRSLLEQLPFPVGYGVELGMLVDALHLVGLDALAQVDVGVRKHRHQDGQALGRMSAAIYRTAQLRLARGHMIRPSLTQFERGDAGFEPRTYSVDTEERPPMAEIEEYVERKAA
;
A
#
# COMPACT_ATOMS: atom_id res chain seq x y z
N MET A 1 26.45 30.46 30.93
CA MET A 1 26.35 29.55 32.07
C MET A 1 25.35 28.49 31.64
N ALA A 2 25.83 27.34 31.20
CA ALA A 2 25.00 26.20 30.81
C ALA A 2 24.74 25.34 32.03
N PRO A 3 23.54 24.89 32.32
CA PRO A 3 23.30 23.95 33.41
C PRO A 3 23.70 22.54 32.97
N ASP A 4 24.53 21.94 33.80
CA ASP A 4 25.04 20.59 33.78
C ASP A 4 23.89 19.57 33.83
N MET A 5 23.59 18.91 32.71
CA MET A 5 22.59 17.82 32.65
C MET A 5 23.28 16.51 33.11
N ARG A 6 23.21 16.22 34.38
CA ARG A 6 23.50 14.87 34.88
C ARG A 6 22.28 13.98 34.69
N TRP A 7 22.41 13.00 33.86
CA TRP A 7 21.45 11.89 33.76
C TRP A 7 21.39 11.18 35.12
N SER A 8 20.21 11.10 35.70
CA SER A 8 19.95 10.33 36.89
C SER A 8 20.23 8.85 36.63
N SER A 9 21.28 8.31 37.23
CA SER A 9 21.76 6.93 37.11
C SER A 9 20.87 5.89 37.82
N ALA A 10 19.59 6.18 38.03
CA ALA A 10 18.69 5.33 38.81
C ALA A 10 18.03 4.18 38.02
N LEU A 11 18.18 4.11 36.70
CA LEU A 11 17.58 3.06 35.86
C LEU A 11 18.57 2.00 35.35
N PHE A 12 19.88 2.16 35.64
CA PHE A 12 20.91 1.19 35.24
C PHE A 12 21.49 0.38 36.41
N LYS A 13 21.03 0.59 37.66
CA LYS A 13 21.55 -0.10 38.84
C LYS A 13 20.89 -1.43 39.19
N THR A 14 19.87 -1.86 38.46
CA THR A 14 19.15 -3.10 38.81
C THR A 14 19.57 -4.32 38.01
N VAL A 15 20.57 -4.21 37.12
CA VAL A 15 21.03 -5.36 36.29
C VAL A 15 22.49 -5.74 36.56
N THR A 16 23.25 -4.97 37.35
CA THR A 16 24.68 -5.23 37.59
C THR A 16 25.07 -5.55 39.06
N GLU A 17 24.13 -5.66 39.98
CA GLU A 17 24.42 -6.03 41.39
C GLU A 17 24.20 -7.53 41.72
N GLY A 18 24.34 -8.42 40.71
CA GLY A 18 24.19 -9.85 40.91
C GLY A 18 25.43 -10.71 40.64
N LEU A 19 26.59 -10.13 40.36
CA LEU A 19 27.80 -10.89 40.03
C LEU A 19 29.09 -10.25 40.60
N ASP A 20 29.17 -10.12 41.92
CA ASP A 20 30.47 -9.99 42.56
C ASP A 20 30.37 -10.53 43.99
N GLY A 21 31.01 -11.66 44.20
CA GLY A 21 31.19 -12.25 45.52
C GLY A 21 31.45 -13.74 45.45
N GLY A 22 32.71 -14.16 45.29
CA GLY A 22 33.04 -15.56 45.60
C GLY A 22 34.29 -16.10 44.96
N GLU A 23 35.42 -15.90 45.66
CA GLU A 23 36.57 -16.79 45.83
C GLU A 23 37.08 -17.63 44.63
N SER A 24 38.33 -17.33 44.30
CA SER A 24 39.29 -18.14 43.53
C SER A 24 39.43 -19.57 44.04
N ARG A 25 39.17 -20.58 43.19
CA ARG A 25 39.70 -21.94 43.28
C ARG A 25 40.17 -22.41 41.91
N PRO A 26 41.18 -23.31 41.87
CA PRO A 26 42.06 -23.51 40.72
C PRO A 26 41.46 -24.42 39.65
N ASN A 27 41.94 -24.22 38.42
CA ASN A 27 41.70 -25.01 37.21
C ASN A 27 41.66 -26.53 37.47
N ARG A 28 40.52 -27.14 37.15
CA ARG A 28 40.42 -28.57 36.76
C ARG A 28 39.93 -28.63 35.32
N GLU A 29 40.84 -29.04 34.46
CA GLU A 29 40.48 -29.45 33.10
C GLU A 29 39.46 -30.57 33.19
N MET A 30 38.25 -30.32 32.73
CA MET A 30 37.25 -31.35 32.45
C MET A 30 37.33 -31.70 31.00
N THR A 31 37.97 -32.80 30.71
CA THR A 31 37.93 -33.49 29.42
C THR A 31 36.52 -34.02 29.20
N VAL A 32 35.74 -33.35 28.33
CA VAL A 32 34.44 -33.87 27.85
C VAL A 32 34.73 -34.87 26.76
N THR A 33 34.63 -36.16 27.09
CA THR A 33 34.60 -37.23 26.09
C THR A 33 33.22 -37.28 25.43
N HIS A 34 33.17 -36.89 24.16
CA HIS A 34 31.96 -37.10 23.35
C HIS A 34 31.87 -38.58 22.92
N PRO A 35 30.73 -39.24 23.02
CA PRO A 35 30.54 -40.55 22.46
C PRO A 35 30.53 -40.46 20.92
N THR A 36 31.44 -41.19 20.30
CA THR A 36 31.48 -41.42 18.85
C THR A 36 30.26 -42.21 18.43
N LEU A 37 29.39 -41.60 17.62
CA LEU A 37 28.34 -42.28 16.88
C LEU A 37 28.93 -42.96 15.64
N PRO A 38 28.46 -44.14 15.23
CA PRO A 38 29.03 -44.87 14.10
C PRO A 38 28.73 -44.16 12.78
N SER A 39 29.74 -44.07 11.92
CA SER A 39 29.70 -43.56 10.57
C SER A 39 28.87 -44.46 9.65
N GLY A 40 27.56 -44.18 9.57
CA GLY A 40 26.70 -44.68 8.51
C GLY A 40 26.72 -43.68 7.36
N GLY A 41 27.41 -43.99 6.29
CA GLY A 41 27.45 -43.17 5.09
C GLY A 41 26.09 -43.16 4.39
N HIS A 42 25.31 -42.08 4.62
CA HIS A 42 24.27 -41.66 3.70
C HIS A 42 24.79 -40.41 3.00
N THR A 43 25.17 -40.59 1.76
CA THR A 43 25.41 -39.51 0.82
C THR A 43 24.08 -38.82 0.57
N HIS A 44 23.82 -37.73 1.30
CA HIS A 44 22.77 -36.79 0.93
C HIS A 44 23.15 -36.11 -0.38
N PRO A 45 22.24 -36.01 -1.37
CA PRO A 45 22.49 -35.24 -2.57
C PRO A 45 22.68 -33.77 -2.17
N ASN A 46 23.78 -33.25 -2.61
CA ASN A 46 24.29 -31.90 -2.68
C ASN A 46 23.26 -30.82 -2.33
N GLU A 47 23.11 -30.52 -1.05
CA GLU A 47 22.47 -29.26 -0.59
C GLU A 47 23.40 -28.12 -1.02
N ARG A 48 23.09 -27.50 -2.16
CA ARG A 48 23.64 -26.19 -2.51
C ARG A 48 23.28 -25.25 -1.37
N LYS A 49 24.28 -24.75 -0.66
CA LYS A 49 24.10 -23.74 0.38
C LYS A 49 23.32 -22.56 -0.23
N GLY A 50 22.05 -22.50 0.13
CA GLY A 50 21.08 -21.44 0.17
C GLY A 50 21.34 -20.22 -0.72
N GLU A 51 20.99 -20.28 -1.99
CA GLU A 51 20.38 -19.11 -2.62
C GLU A 51 18.99 -18.92 -1.98
N PRO A 52 18.61 -17.70 -1.60
CA PRO A 52 17.30 -17.44 -1.01
C PRO A 52 16.23 -17.80 -2.05
N HIS A 53 15.53 -18.89 -1.85
CA HIS A 53 14.45 -19.30 -2.73
C HIS A 53 13.23 -18.43 -2.45
N VAL A 54 12.85 -17.60 -3.41
CA VAL A 54 11.49 -17.11 -3.56
C VAL A 54 10.60 -18.34 -3.76
N LEU A 55 9.38 -18.33 -3.24
CA LEU A 55 8.44 -19.43 -3.47
C LEU A 55 8.29 -19.65 -4.99
N GLU A 56 8.25 -20.89 -5.44
CA GLU A 56 8.08 -21.23 -6.87
C GLU A 56 6.85 -20.54 -7.48
N ASP A 57 5.76 -20.42 -6.72
CA ASP A 57 4.56 -19.69 -7.15
C ASP A 57 4.81 -18.21 -7.38
N VAL A 58 5.66 -17.58 -6.57
CA VAL A 58 6.03 -16.16 -6.72
C VAL A 58 6.96 -15.97 -7.91
N GLU A 59 7.91 -16.88 -8.14
CA GLU A 59 8.78 -16.84 -9.34
C GLU A 59 7.96 -16.97 -10.63
N ARG A 60 7.06 -17.94 -10.67
CA ARG A 60 6.11 -18.10 -11.77
C ARG A 60 5.27 -16.85 -11.97
N TRP A 61 4.72 -16.30 -10.89
CA TRP A 61 3.91 -15.08 -10.93
C TRP A 61 4.71 -13.88 -11.42
N LEU A 62 5.95 -13.68 -10.94
CA LEU A 62 6.83 -12.62 -11.43
C LEU A 62 7.07 -12.72 -12.94
N SER A 63 7.23 -13.93 -13.48
CA SER A 63 7.45 -14.14 -14.91
C SER A 63 6.19 -13.97 -15.76
N THR A 64 4.99 -14.18 -15.19
CA THR A 64 3.73 -14.22 -15.96
C THR A 64 2.79 -13.06 -15.67
N ARG A 65 2.95 -12.34 -14.54
CA ARG A 65 2.04 -11.30 -14.03
C ARG A 65 2.73 -9.97 -13.73
N SER A 66 4.02 -9.83 -14.09
CA SER A 66 4.75 -8.57 -14.02
C SER A 66 5.11 -8.13 -15.43
N TRP A 67 4.68 -6.94 -15.81
CA TRP A 67 4.83 -6.41 -17.17
C TRP A 67 5.39 -4.99 -17.13
N SER A 68 5.70 -4.45 -18.30
CA SER A 68 5.96 -3.04 -18.49
C SER A 68 4.84 -2.39 -19.35
N VAL A 69 4.81 -1.06 -19.38
CA VAL A 69 3.84 -0.31 -20.19
C VAL A 69 3.98 -0.64 -21.68
N GLU A 70 5.23 -0.88 -22.13
CA GLU A 70 5.53 -1.19 -23.54
C GLU A 70 4.93 -2.53 -24.01
N ASP A 71 4.67 -3.48 -23.11
CA ASP A 71 4.07 -4.77 -23.47
C ASP A 71 2.65 -4.63 -24.00
N ARG A 72 2.00 -3.50 -23.69
CA ARG A 72 0.61 -3.23 -24.06
C ARG A 72 0.42 -1.84 -24.65
N PRO A 73 0.82 -1.59 -25.91
CA PRO A 73 0.69 -0.28 -26.52
C PRO A 73 -0.79 0.15 -26.61
N LEU A 74 -1.06 1.45 -26.52
CA LEU A 74 -2.40 2.06 -26.49
C LEU A 74 -3.34 1.53 -27.60
N LYS A 75 -2.82 1.27 -28.79
CA LYS A 75 -3.63 0.70 -29.88
C LYS A 75 -4.25 -0.66 -29.50
N LYS A 76 -3.48 -1.52 -28.80
CA LYS A 76 -3.94 -2.82 -28.29
C LYS A 76 -5.01 -2.64 -27.21
N LEU A 77 -4.79 -1.69 -26.29
CA LEU A 77 -5.73 -1.38 -25.21
C LEU A 77 -7.08 -0.88 -25.73
N ILE A 78 -7.07 0.05 -26.71
CA ILE A 78 -8.28 0.57 -27.34
C ILE A 78 -9.05 -0.55 -28.03
N ALA A 79 -8.35 -1.44 -28.74
CA ALA A 79 -8.99 -2.57 -29.42
C ALA A 79 -9.63 -3.53 -28.40
N ALA A 80 -8.93 -3.86 -27.32
CA ALA A 80 -9.45 -4.70 -26.25
C ALA A 80 -10.66 -4.06 -25.54
N LYS A 81 -10.57 -2.77 -25.19
CA LYS A 81 -11.69 -2.03 -24.60
C LYS A 81 -12.94 -2.05 -25.48
N ARG A 82 -12.78 -1.85 -26.81
CA ARG A 82 -13.89 -1.92 -27.75
C ARG A 82 -14.48 -3.32 -27.85
N ALA A 83 -13.64 -4.35 -27.79
CA ALA A 83 -14.09 -5.74 -27.87
C ALA A 83 -14.87 -6.18 -26.62
N THR A 84 -14.47 -5.71 -25.44
CA THR A 84 -15.13 -6.04 -24.16
C THR A 84 -16.32 -5.13 -23.85
N GLY A 85 -16.36 -3.93 -24.42
CA GLY A 85 -17.33 -2.89 -24.06
C GLY A 85 -17.11 -2.28 -22.69
N SER A 86 -15.97 -2.57 -22.04
CA SER A 86 -15.69 -2.14 -20.66
C SER A 86 -15.54 -0.62 -20.56
N ALA A 87 -16.13 -0.05 -19.52
CA ALA A 87 -15.93 1.35 -19.14
C ALA A 87 -14.82 1.47 -18.08
N VAL A 88 -14.07 2.58 -18.11
CA VAL A 88 -12.94 2.86 -17.22
C VAL A 88 -13.16 4.16 -16.47
N SER A 89 -13.22 4.09 -15.14
CA SER A 89 -13.22 5.25 -14.26
C SER A 89 -11.83 5.48 -13.66
N VAL A 90 -11.37 6.73 -13.67
CA VAL A 90 -10.18 7.15 -12.92
C VAL A 90 -10.62 7.97 -11.72
N VAL A 91 -10.19 7.58 -10.53
CA VAL A 91 -10.50 8.22 -9.26
C VAL A 91 -9.23 8.82 -8.67
N LEU A 92 -9.29 10.11 -8.33
CA LEU A 92 -8.24 10.82 -7.61
C LEU A 92 -8.77 11.21 -6.20
N PRO A 93 -8.33 10.52 -5.14
CA PRO A 93 -8.56 11.00 -3.79
C PRO A 93 -7.68 12.23 -3.54
N ALA A 94 -8.28 13.36 -3.15
CA ALA A 94 -7.56 14.62 -2.99
C ALA A 94 -7.82 15.28 -1.63
N LEU A 95 -6.75 15.85 -1.06
CA LEU A 95 -6.78 16.69 0.13
C LEU A 95 -5.62 17.69 0.09
N ASN A 96 -5.91 18.96 -0.24
CA ASN A 96 -4.93 20.04 -0.37
C ASN A 96 -3.84 19.73 -1.42
N GLU A 97 -4.28 19.45 -2.66
CA GLU A 97 -3.43 19.09 -3.80
C GLU A 97 -3.59 20.06 -5.00
N GLU A 98 -3.85 21.37 -4.73
CA GLU A 98 -4.03 22.38 -5.77
C GLU A 98 -2.83 22.51 -6.73
N GLU A 99 -1.61 22.16 -6.26
CA GLU A 99 -0.40 22.24 -7.08
C GLU A 99 -0.29 21.14 -8.15
N THR A 100 -0.95 20.00 -7.96
CA THR A 100 -0.72 18.78 -8.76
C THR A 100 -1.95 18.25 -9.46
N VAL A 101 -3.12 18.32 -8.82
CA VAL A 101 -4.35 17.68 -9.32
C VAL A 101 -4.75 18.14 -10.72
N GLY A 102 -4.57 19.45 -11.02
CA GLY A 102 -4.93 20.03 -12.32
C GLY A 102 -4.13 19.43 -13.48
N GLU A 103 -2.81 19.30 -13.32
CA GLU A 103 -1.94 18.71 -14.35
C GLU A 103 -2.24 17.23 -14.55
N ILE A 104 -2.48 16.48 -13.48
CA ILE A 104 -2.84 15.05 -13.58
C ILE A 104 -4.13 14.89 -14.40
N VAL A 105 -5.17 15.65 -14.10
CA VAL A 105 -6.44 15.62 -14.84
C VAL A 105 -6.24 16.03 -16.29
N ALA A 106 -5.47 17.11 -16.56
CA ALA A 106 -5.22 17.61 -17.90
C ALA A 106 -4.46 16.58 -18.76
N VAL A 107 -3.46 15.89 -18.20
CA VAL A 107 -2.71 14.83 -18.91
C VAL A 107 -3.64 13.66 -19.24
N ILE A 108 -4.42 13.16 -18.30
CA ILE A 108 -5.35 12.04 -18.55
C ILE A 108 -6.35 12.42 -19.67
N ARG A 109 -6.93 13.60 -19.62
CA ARG A 109 -7.88 14.06 -20.65
C ARG A 109 -7.23 14.22 -22.02
N ARG A 110 -6.06 14.86 -22.06
CA ARG A 110 -5.34 15.11 -23.31
C ARG A 110 -4.90 13.84 -24.00
N GLU A 111 -4.50 12.82 -23.26
CA GLU A 111 -3.88 11.62 -23.80
C GLU A 111 -4.79 10.39 -23.85
N LEU A 112 -5.73 10.25 -22.90
CA LEU A 112 -6.52 9.03 -22.73
C LEU A 112 -8.03 9.21 -22.91
N MET A 113 -8.53 10.45 -23.07
CA MET A 113 -9.98 10.73 -23.26
C MET A 113 -10.30 11.39 -24.61
N THR A 114 -9.48 11.17 -25.61
CA THR A 114 -9.69 11.76 -26.93
C THR A 114 -10.49 10.81 -27.85
N ARG A 115 -11.04 11.35 -28.95
CA ARG A 115 -11.69 10.50 -29.98
C ARG A 115 -10.75 9.44 -30.55
N LYS A 116 -9.43 9.70 -30.58
CA LYS A 116 -8.42 8.76 -31.08
C LYS A 116 -8.00 7.75 -30.01
N VAL A 117 -7.98 8.16 -28.77
CA VAL A 117 -7.59 7.34 -27.60
C VAL A 117 -8.68 7.42 -26.54
N PRO A 118 -9.83 6.73 -26.73
CA PRO A 118 -10.93 6.71 -25.78
C PRO A 118 -10.71 5.62 -24.73
N LEU A 119 -9.61 5.70 -23.96
CA LEU A 119 -9.26 4.69 -22.97
C LEU A 119 -10.00 4.91 -21.65
N VAL A 120 -10.10 6.16 -21.20
CA VAL A 120 -10.77 6.56 -19.95
C VAL A 120 -12.13 7.17 -20.31
N ASP A 121 -13.18 6.82 -19.57
CA ASP A 121 -14.56 7.29 -19.81
C ASP A 121 -14.91 8.43 -18.84
N GLU A 122 -14.44 8.37 -17.59
CA GLU A 122 -14.65 9.42 -16.59
C GLU A 122 -13.44 9.62 -15.70
N ILE A 123 -13.26 10.86 -15.23
CA ILE A 123 -12.33 11.23 -14.17
C ILE A 123 -13.15 11.84 -13.04
N VAL A 124 -12.99 11.28 -11.84
CA VAL A 124 -13.66 11.74 -10.64
C VAL A 124 -12.64 12.08 -9.58
N VAL A 125 -12.63 13.34 -9.16
CA VAL A 125 -11.83 13.79 -8.00
C VAL A 125 -12.75 13.77 -6.80
N ILE A 126 -12.37 13.01 -5.78
CA ILE A 126 -13.09 12.99 -4.50
C ILE A 126 -12.35 13.88 -3.52
N ASP A 127 -12.92 15.03 -3.26
CA ASP A 127 -12.35 16.00 -2.32
C ASP A 127 -12.69 15.62 -0.87
N SER A 128 -11.68 15.46 -0.06
CA SER A 128 -11.77 15.06 1.35
C SER A 128 -11.97 16.24 2.31
N GLY A 129 -12.34 17.41 1.81
CA GLY A 129 -12.50 18.64 2.57
C GLY A 129 -11.25 19.51 2.50
N SER A 130 -10.73 19.73 1.30
CA SER A 130 -9.60 20.64 1.04
C SER A 130 -9.94 22.06 1.46
N THR A 131 -8.94 22.78 1.95
CA THR A 131 -9.03 24.19 2.36
C THR A 131 -8.34 25.12 1.36
N ASP A 132 -7.64 24.56 0.37
CA ASP A 132 -7.05 25.25 -0.76
C ASP A 132 -7.96 25.19 -2.00
N ARG A 133 -7.42 25.50 -3.18
CA ARG A 133 -8.17 25.52 -4.43
C ARG A 133 -8.24 24.17 -5.15
N THR A 134 -8.00 23.06 -4.47
CA THR A 134 -7.99 21.70 -5.06
C THR A 134 -9.23 21.42 -5.90
N SER A 135 -10.43 21.63 -5.35
CA SER A 135 -11.71 21.38 -6.04
C SER A 135 -11.89 22.25 -7.28
N GLU A 136 -11.55 23.54 -7.19
CA GLU A 136 -11.63 24.50 -8.30
C GLU A 136 -10.68 24.08 -9.43
N VAL A 137 -9.41 23.86 -9.10
CA VAL A 137 -8.36 23.48 -10.06
C VAL A 137 -8.68 22.17 -10.77
N ALA A 138 -9.22 21.18 -10.04
CA ALA A 138 -9.63 19.89 -10.62
C ALA A 138 -10.82 20.05 -11.58
N ALA A 139 -11.81 20.86 -11.21
CA ALA A 139 -12.99 21.13 -12.04
C ALA A 139 -12.60 21.92 -13.31
N ASP A 140 -11.76 22.94 -13.20
CA ASP A 140 -11.26 23.73 -14.35
C ASP A 140 -10.45 22.85 -15.31
N ALA A 141 -9.69 21.88 -14.81
CA ALA A 141 -9.01 20.89 -15.63
C ALA A 141 -9.98 19.89 -16.29
N GLY A 142 -11.24 19.85 -15.86
CA GLY A 142 -12.35 19.09 -16.44
C GLY A 142 -12.61 17.73 -15.82
N ALA A 143 -12.23 17.52 -14.56
CA ALA A 143 -12.71 16.40 -13.78
C ALA A 143 -14.13 16.66 -13.23
N ARG A 144 -14.86 15.60 -12.95
CA ARG A 144 -16.03 15.69 -12.08
C ARG A 144 -15.54 15.68 -10.64
N VAL A 145 -15.80 16.76 -9.91
CA VAL A 145 -15.45 16.86 -8.48
C VAL A 145 -16.66 16.50 -7.63
N VAL A 146 -16.44 15.68 -6.62
CA VAL A 146 -17.47 15.30 -5.64
C VAL A 146 -16.86 15.42 -4.24
N HIS A 147 -17.58 16.08 -3.33
CA HIS A 147 -17.14 16.13 -1.94
C HIS A 147 -17.46 14.81 -1.24
N ARG A 148 -16.48 14.27 -0.53
CA ARG A 148 -16.60 12.99 0.20
C ARG A 148 -17.87 12.95 1.07
N ASP A 149 -18.17 14.04 1.77
CA ASP A 149 -19.27 14.11 2.75
C ASP A 149 -20.66 14.14 2.09
N GLU A 150 -20.75 14.42 0.80
CA GLU A 150 -21.98 14.35 0.01
C GLU A 150 -22.31 12.93 -0.44
N ILE A 151 -21.34 12.02 -0.39
CA ILE A 151 -21.52 10.62 -0.79
C ILE A 151 -22.00 9.83 0.43
N LEU A 152 -23.16 9.18 0.35
CA LEU A 152 -23.78 8.42 1.45
C LEU A 152 -23.92 9.26 2.74
N PRO A 153 -24.66 10.37 2.73
CA PRO A 153 -24.73 11.31 3.87
C PRO A 153 -25.30 10.68 5.15
N ARG A 154 -26.05 9.58 5.05
CA ARG A 154 -26.55 8.85 6.22
C ARG A 154 -25.45 8.06 6.95
N ILE A 155 -24.31 7.78 6.30
CA ILE A 155 -23.17 7.10 6.91
C ILE A 155 -22.15 8.16 7.29
N PRO A 156 -21.88 8.37 8.59
CA PRO A 156 -20.89 9.35 9.01
C PRO A 156 -19.53 9.11 8.34
N THR A 157 -18.91 10.18 7.85
CA THR A 157 -17.59 10.12 7.24
C THR A 157 -16.51 10.02 8.31
N VAL A 158 -15.46 9.28 8.01
CA VAL A 158 -14.25 9.20 8.83
C VAL A 158 -13.04 9.68 8.03
N PRO A 159 -12.03 10.25 8.68
CA PRO A 159 -10.82 10.68 7.99
C PRO A 159 -10.05 9.48 7.42
N GLY A 160 -9.54 9.60 6.20
CA GLY A 160 -8.61 8.64 5.63
C GLY A 160 -8.84 8.34 4.16
N LYS A 161 -7.77 7.88 3.50
CA LYS A 161 -7.77 7.60 2.06
C LYS A 161 -8.76 6.48 1.71
N GLY A 162 -8.76 5.40 2.49
CA GLY A 162 -9.63 4.25 2.22
C GLY A 162 -11.13 4.59 2.27
N GLU A 163 -11.54 5.51 3.13
CA GLU A 163 -12.91 6.05 3.16
C GLU A 163 -13.30 6.69 1.81
N VAL A 164 -12.38 7.47 1.25
CA VAL A 164 -12.56 8.16 -0.03
C VAL A 164 -12.66 7.16 -1.17
N LEU A 165 -11.76 6.16 -1.20
CA LEU A 165 -11.77 5.12 -2.22
C LEU A 165 -13.04 4.27 -2.15
N TRP A 166 -13.50 3.91 -0.95
CA TRP A 166 -14.73 3.17 -0.77
C TRP A 166 -15.94 3.95 -1.27
N ARG A 167 -16.09 5.21 -0.88
CA ARG A 167 -17.21 6.06 -1.31
C ARG A 167 -17.20 6.31 -2.82
N SER A 168 -16.01 6.37 -3.45
CA SER A 168 -15.89 6.60 -4.87
C SER A 168 -16.60 5.55 -5.72
N LEU A 169 -16.75 4.31 -5.22
CA LEU A 169 -17.48 3.25 -5.93
C LEU A 169 -18.95 3.59 -6.14
N LEU A 170 -19.55 4.36 -5.24
CA LEU A 170 -20.94 4.79 -5.38
C LEU A 170 -21.12 5.84 -6.47
N VAL A 171 -20.13 6.68 -6.73
CA VAL A 171 -20.25 7.81 -7.68
C VAL A 171 -19.53 7.57 -9.01
N THR A 172 -18.90 6.44 -9.21
CA THR A 172 -18.29 6.03 -10.48
C THR A 172 -19.09 4.94 -11.16
N SER A 173 -18.90 4.75 -12.48
CA SER A 173 -19.69 3.81 -13.29
C SER A 173 -18.86 2.78 -14.06
N GLY A 174 -17.53 2.96 -14.14
CA GLY A 174 -16.66 2.08 -14.91
C GLY A 174 -16.59 0.64 -14.37
N ASP A 175 -16.50 -0.34 -15.26
CA ASP A 175 -16.27 -1.75 -14.95
C ASP A 175 -14.85 -1.97 -14.37
N ILE A 176 -13.94 -1.07 -14.76
CA ILE A 176 -12.58 -0.98 -14.24
C ILE A 176 -12.44 0.36 -13.53
N VAL A 177 -11.97 0.33 -12.29
CA VAL A 177 -11.70 1.53 -11.50
C VAL A 177 -10.20 1.63 -11.27
N ALA A 178 -9.61 2.73 -11.73
CA ALA A 178 -8.20 3.06 -11.52
C ALA A 178 -8.09 4.16 -10.46
N PHE A 179 -7.29 3.92 -9.43
CA PHE A 179 -6.98 4.89 -8.39
C PHE A 179 -5.61 5.50 -8.65
N ILE A 180 -5.54 6.81 -8.59
CA ILE A 180 -4.31 7.59 -8.82
C ILE A 180 -4.19 8.62 -7.69
N ASP A 181 -3.04 8.65 -7.02
CA ASP A 181 -2.78 9.67 -6.00
C ASP A 181 -2.73 11.06 -6.64
N ALA A 182 -3.32 12.05 -5.98
CA ALA A 182 -3.41 13.42 -6.50
C ALA A 182 -2.14 14.27 -6.24
N ASP A 183 -1.14 13.74 -5.51
CA ASP A 183 0.13 14.40 -5.14
C ASP A 183 1.29 14.14 -6.12
N LEU A 184 1.03 13.49 -7.26
CA LEU A 184 2.05 13.09 -8.22
C LEU A 184 2.63 14.30 -8.95
N LYS A 185 3.96 14.41 -8.94
CA LYS A 185 4.70 15.37 -9.75
C LYS A 185 5.22 14.70 -11.02
N GLU A 186 5.25 15.45 -12.14
CA GLU A 186 5.68 14.93 -13.45
C GLU A 186 4.88 13.69 -13.86
N PHE A 187 3.56 13.79 -13.77
CA PHE A 187 2.64 12.69 -14.06
C PHE A 187 2.65 12.31 -15.56
N SER A 188 2.70 11.01 -15.85
CA SER A 188 2.54 10.44 -17.20
C SER A 188 1.23 9.68 -17.31
N ALA A 189 0.62 9.70 -18.48
CA ALA A 189 -0.54 8.87 -18.81
C ALA A 189 -0.28 7.35 -18.67
N ASP A 190 0.99 6.94 -18.65
CA ASP A 190 1.42 5.57 -18.48
C ASP A 190 1.04 5.00 -17.11
N PHE A 191 0.90 5.84 -16.08
CA PHE A 191 0.36 5.40 -14.79
C PHE A 191 -1.05 4.83 -14.93
N VAL A 192 -1.89 5.41 -15.77
CA VAL A 192 -3.25 4.92 -16.01
C VAL A 192 -3.26 3.79 -17.05
N SER A 193 -2.63 4.00 -18.22
CA SER A 193 -2.65 3.00 -19.28
C SER A 193 -1.98 1.69 -18.87
N GLY A 194 -0.91 1.76 -18.09
CA GLY A 194 -0.20 0.60 -17.55
C GLY A 194 -1.08 -0.25 -16.64
N ILE A 195 -1.70 0.33 -15.63
CA ILE A 195 -2.49 -0.43 -14.65
C ILE A 195 -3.85 -0.91 -15.21
N VAL A 196 -4.43 -0.19 -16.18
CA VAL A 196 -5.69 -0.57 -16.83
C VAL A 196 -5.46 -1.63 -17.90
N GLY A 197 -4.28 -1.63 -18.52
CA GLY A 197 -3.94 -2.49 -19.65
C GLY A 197 -4.19 -3.98 -19.42
N PRO A 198 -3.65 -4.61 -18.40
CA PRO A 198 -3.90 -6.03 -18.12
C PRO A 198 -5.37 -6.35 -17.90
N LEU A 199 -6.12 -5.49 -17.20
CA LEU A 199 -7.56 -5.68 -16.96
C LEU A 199 -8.39 -5.68 -18.23
N LEU A 200 -7.97 -4.94 -19.25
CA LEU A 200 -8.62 -4.92 -20.55
C LEU A 200 -8.25 -6.11 -21.43
N THR A 201 -7.04 -6.64 -21.30
CA THR A 201 -6.47 -7.62 -22.24
C THR A 201 -6.43 -9.04 -21.71
N ASP A 202 -6.59 -9.25 -20.41
CA ASP A 202 -6.56 -10.56 -19.75
C ASP A 202 -7.77 -10.68 -18.81
N PRO A 203 -8.76 -11.52 -19.13
CA PRO A 203 -9.94 -11.71 -18.28
C PRO A 203 -9.63 -12.41 -16.95
N GLY A 204 -8.46 -13.04 -16.81
CA GLY A 204 -8.00 -13.67 -15.58
C GLY A 204 -7.32 -12.71 -14.61
N VAL A 205 -7.23 -11.41 -14.95
CA VAL A 205 -6.65 -10.40 -14.05
C VAL A 205 -7.75 -9.55 -13.44
N ASP A 206 -7.77 -9.42 -12.11
CA ASP A 206 -8.77 -8.67 -11.37
C ASP A 206 -8.20 -7.43 -10.67
N LEU A 207 -6.90 -7.43 -10.31
CA LEU A 207 -6.23 -6.30 -9.69
C LEU A 207 -4.82 -6.12 -10.24
N VAL A 208 -4.45 -4.87 -10.55
CA VAL A 208 -3.13 -4.50 -11.07
C VAL A 208 -2.56 -3.35 -10.25
N LYS A 209 -1.37 -3.53 -9.71
CA LYS A 209 -0.63 -2.47 -9.03
C LYS A 209 0.43 -1.87 -9.96
N ALA A 210 0.61 -0.55 -9.88
CA ALA A 210 1.78 0.07 -10.46
C ALA A 210 3.04 -0.33 -9.67
N MET A 211 4.12 -0.62 -10.37
CA MET A 211 5.46 -0.65 -9.80
C MET A 211 6.31 0.44 -10.46
N TYR A 212 7.18 1.03 -9.69
CA TYR A 212 7.98 2.18 -10.11
C TYR A 212 9.16 2.39 -9.18
N ASP A 213 10.20 3.07 -9.65
CA ASP A 213 11.26 3.54 -8.79
C ASP A 213 10.82 4.79 -7.99
N ARG A 214 11.26 4.86 -6.75
CA ARG A 214 11.08 6.01 -5.84
C ARG A 214 12.44 6.58 -5.46
N PRO A 215 12.96 7.55 -6.20
CA PRO A 215 14.24 8.17 -5.83
C PRO A 215 14.09 9.01 -4.54
N LEU A 216 15.08 8.95 -3.68
CA LEU A 216 15.21 9.80 -2.50
C LEU A 216 16.50 10.61 -2.62
N GLY A 217 16.39 11.96 -2.61
CA GLY A 217 17.56 12.82 -2.78
C GLY A 217 18.30 12.61 -4.10
N GLY A 218 17.62 12.12 -5.15
CA GLY A 218 18.21 11.81 -6.45
C GLY A 218 18.80 10.40 -6.57
N ALA A 219 18.87 9.62 -5.49
CA ALA A 219 19.32 8.23 -5.53
C ALA A 219 18.17 7.27 -5.79
N ALA A 220 18.29 6.44 -6.82
CA ALA A 220 17.32 5.41 -7.18
C ALA A 220 17.17 4.37 -6.05
N GLY A 221 15.96 3.82 -5.87
CA GLY A 221 15.67 2.74 -4.93
C GLY A 221 15.73 3.12 -3.44
N GLN A 222 15.96 4.37 -3.09
CA GLN A 222 16.11 4.83 -1.71
C GLN A 222 14.79 5.28 -1.06
N GLY A 223 13.72 5.42 -1.85
CA GLY A 223 12.39 5.81 -1.38
C GLY A 223 11.58 4.64 -0.81
N GLY A 224 10.38 4.93 -0.29
CA GLY A 224 9.48 3.89 0.21
C GLY A 224 9.88 3.30 1.57
N ARG A 225 10.38 4.11 2.49
CA ARG A 225 10.84 3.67 3.83
C ARG A 225 9.84 2.77 4.57
N VAL A 226 8.55 3.11 4.55
CA VAL A 226 7.51 2.27 5.20
C VAL A 226 7.34 0.95 4.45
N THR A 227 7.45 0.96 3.12
CA THR A 227 7.42 -0.27 2.32
C THR A 227 8.56 -1.19 2.72
N GLU A 228 9.80 -0.71 2.70
CA GLU A 228 10.98 -1.56 2.91
C GLU A 228 11.18 -1.97 4.37
N LEU A 229 10.90 -1.06 5.32
CA LEU A 229 11.18 -1.31 6.74
C LEU A 229 10.03 -2.00 7.49
N MET A 230 8.83 -1.98 6.95
CA MET A 230 7.67 -2.54 7.64
C MET A 230 6.80 -3.44 6.74
N ALA A 231 6.25 -2.93 5.63
CA ALA A 231 5.28 -3.69 4.87
C ALA A 231 5.91 -4.91 4.16
N ARG A 232 7.09 -4.77 3.57
CA ARG A 232 7.78 -5.88 2.90
C ARG A 232 8.15 -7.01 3.86
N PRO A 233 8.81 -6.77 5.03
CA PRO A 233 9.02 -7.83 6.02
C PRO A 233 7.72 -8.46 6.49
N LEU A 234 6.68 -7.66 6.76
CA LEU A 234 5.39 -8.14 7.22
C LEU A 234 4.72 -9.07 6.19
N LEU A 235 4.69 -8.67 4.91
CA LEU A 235 4.13 -9.47 3.83
C LEU A 235 4.93 -10.77 3.62
N ASN A 236 6.26 -10.70 3.61
CA ASN A 236 7.10 -11.89 3.46
C ASN A 236 6.89 -12.92 4.57
N MET A 237 6.67 -12.46 5.81
CA MET A 237 6.48 -13.38 6.95
C MET A 237 5.06 -13.95 7.03
N HIS A 238 4.02 -13.20 6.64
CA HIS A 238 2.63 -13.60 6.88
C HIS A 238 1.85 -13.93 5.61
N TRP A 239 2.21 -13.33 4.47
CA TRP A 239 1.61 -13.57 3.16
C TRP A 239 2.71 -13.67 2.09
N PRO A 240 3.57 -14.71 2.18
CA PRO A 240 4.77 -14.81 1.32
C PRO A 240 4.45 -14.83 -0.18
N GLN A 241 3.24 -15.19 -0.58
CA GLN A 241 2.76 -15.09 -1.96
C GLN A 241 2.74 -13.65 -2.48
N LEU A 242 2.63 -12.64 -1.60
CA LEU A 242 2.68 -11.22 -1.95
C LEU A 242 4.10 -10.65 -1.97
N ALA A 243 5.12 -11.46 -1.70
CA ALA A 243 6.51 -11.02 -1.63
C ALA A 243 7.05 -10.46 -2.96
N GLY A 244 6.44 -10.87 -4.09
CA GLY A 244 6.80 -10.40 -5.43
C GLY A 244 6.36 -8.98 -5.77
N PHE A 245 5.46 -8.36 -4.99
CA PHE A 245 5.02 -6.99 -5.26
C PHE A 245 6.11 -5.97 -4.95
N VAL A 246 6.52 -5.19 -5.98
CA VAL A 246 7.55 -4.14 -5.85
C VAL A 246 7.05 -2.98 -5.01
N GLN A 247 5.82 -2.50 -5.26
CA GLN A 247 5.20 -1.40 -4.54
C GLN A 247 3.86 -1.83 -3.89
N PRO A 248 3.89 -2.68 -2.84
CA PRO A 248 2.66 -3.19 -2.21
C PRO A 248 1.78 -2.08 -1.61
N LEU A 249 2.39 -1.00 -1.13
CA LEU A 249 1.71 0.18 -0.58
C LEU A 249 1.50 1.31 -1.60
N GLY A 250 1.79 1.08 -2.89
CA GLY A 250 1.57 2.10 -3.93
C GLY A 250 0.09 2.47 -4.03
N GLY A 251 -0.20 3.76 -4.15
CA GLY A 251 -1.56 4.28 -4.27
C GLY A 251 -2.12 4.20 -5.69
N GLU A 252 -1.25 3.88 -6.64
CA GLU A 252 -1.61 3.76 -8.05
C GLU A 252 -1.90 2.28 -8.37
N TYR A 253 -3.17 1.97 -8.54
CA TYR A 253 -3.63 0.62 -8.91
C TYR A 253 -5.00 0.68 -9.58
N ALA A 254 -5.33 -0.37 -10.29
CA ALA A 254 -6.65 -0.54 -10.88
C ALA A 254 -7.18 -1.94 -10.57
N ALA A 255 -8.50 -2.05 -10.49
CA ALA A 255 -9.15 -3.34 -10.31
C ALA A 255 -10.50 -3.39 -11.03
N ARG A 256 -10.98 -4.61 -11.27
CA ARG A 256 -12.36 -4.81 -11.68
C ARG A 256 -13.29 -4.34 -10.58
N ARG A 257 -14.34 -3.64 -10.96
CA ARG A 257 -15.38 -3.20 -10.02
C ARG A 257 -15.98 -4.39 -9.24
N SER A 258 -16.19 -5.51 -9.93
CA SER A 258 -16.73 -6.73 -9.32
C SER A 258 -15.88 -7.27 -8.17
N LEU A 259 -14.56 -7.09 -8.22
CA LEU A 259 -13.66 -7.38 -7.09
C LEU A 259 -13.80 -6.34 -5.98
N LEU A 260 -13.67 -5.04 -6.32
CA LEU A 260 -13.70 -3.95 -5.33
C LEU A 260 -14.98 -3.94 -4.50
N GLU A 261 -16.11 -4.27 -5.10
CA GLU A 261 -17.43 -4.34 -4.43
C GLU A 261 -17.49 -5.38 -3.32
N GLN A 262 -16.66 -6.41 -3.38
CA GLN A 262 -16.63 -7.53 -2.44
C GLN A 262 -15.59 -7.36 -1.33
N LEU A 263 -14.70 -6.36 -1.44
CA LEU A 263 -13.62 -6.16 -0.48
C LEU A 263 -14.03 -5.19 0.63
N PRO A 264 -13.65 -5.44 1.89
CA PRO A 264 -13.70 -4.42 2.93
C PRO A 264 -12.61 -3.38 2.70
N PHE A 265 -12.87 -2.14 3.09
CA PHE A 265 -11.92 -1.03 2.93
C PHE A 265 -11.46 -0.51 4.29
N PRO A 266 -10.23 -0.77 4.72
CA PRO A 266 -9.61 -0.03 5.82
C PRO A 266 -9.64 1.46 5.52
N VAL A 267 -10.18 2.27 6.44
CA VAL A 267 -10.46 3.69 6.16
C VAL A 267 -9.20 4.54 6.03
N GLY A 268 -8.08 4.14 6.66
CA GLY A 268 -6.83 4.89 6.72
C GLY A 268 -5.76 4.41 5.73
N TYR A 269 -4.51 4.55 6.14
CA TYR A 269 -3.30 4.16 5.38
C TYR A 269 -3.11 2.64 5.18
N GLY A 270 -3.95 1.82 5.78
CA GLY A 270 -3.90 0.37 5.62
C GLY A 270 -4.61 -0.14 4.37
N VAL A 271 -5.30 0.74 3.61
CA VAL A 271 -6.17 0.32 2.51
C VAL A 271 -5.44 -0.49 1.44
N GLU A 272 -4.26 -0.09 1.04
CA GLU A 272 -3.49 -0.78 -0.01
C GLU A 272 -3.04 -2.17 0.44
N LEU A 273 -2.55 -2.30 1.68
CA LEU A 273 -2.16 -3.60 2.23
C LEU A 273 -3.39 -4.49 2.44
N GLY A 274 -4.44 -3.92 3.02
CA GLY A 274 -5.69 -4.65 3.26
C GLY A 274 -6.27 -5.20 1.97
N MET A 275 -6.37 -4.37 0.94
CA MET A 275 -6.88 -4.76 -0.38
C MET A 275 -6.06 -5.87 -1.03
N LEU A 276 -4.71 -5.80 -0.96
CA LEU A 276 -3.84 -6.85 -1.49
C LEU A 276 -4.07 -8.18 -0.79
N VAL A 277 -4.13 -8.19 0.54
CA VAL A 277 -4.32 -9.40 1.33
C VAL A 277 -5.72 -9.99 1.10
N ASP A 278 -6.75 -9.16 1.10
CA ASP A 278 -8.13 -9.61 0.92
C ASP A 278 -8.37 -10.09 -0.51
N ALA A 279 -7.80 -9.41 -1.53
CA ALA A 279 -7.85 -9.87 -2.91
C ALA A 279 -7.11 -11.20 -3.11
N LEU A 280 -5.91 -11.38 -2.50
CA LEU A 280 -5.21 -12.67 -2.53
C LEU A 280 -6.10 -13.81 -2.01
N HIS A 281 -6.81 -13.58 -0.90
CA HIS A 281 -7.68 -14.60 -0.31
C HIS A 281 -8.93 -14.87 -1.15
N LEU A 282 -9.47 -13.85 -1.82
CA LEU A 282 -10.72 -13.96 -2.56
C LEU A 282 -10.53 -14.54 -3.97
N VAL A 283 -9.53 -14.06 -4.70
CA VAL A 283 -9.34 -14.41 -6.14
C VAL A 283 -8.01 -15.11 -6.43
N GLY A 284 -7.12 -15.23 -5.45
CA GLY A 284 -5.82 -15.90 -5.59
C GLY A 284 -4.74 -15.04 -6.25
N LEU A 285 -3.49 -15.51 -6.18
CA LEU A 285 -2.32 -14.77 -6.68
C LEU A 285 -2.36 -14.54 -8.20
N ASP A 286 -2.84 -15.51 -8.98
CA ASP A 286 -2.84 -15.45 -10.43
C ASP A 286 -3.79 -14.38 -11.01
N ALA A 287 -4.76 -13.91 -10.21
CA ALA A 287 -5.63 -12.80 -10.57
C ALA A 287 -5.04 -11.41 -10.23
N LEU A 288 -3.91 -11.38 -9.54
CA LEU A 288 -3.19 -10.17 -9.18
C LEU A 288 -2.01 -9.97 -10.13
N ALA A 289 -1.69 -8.71 -10.46
CA ALA A 289 -0.59 -8.38 -11.35
C ALA A 289 0.08 -7.07 -10.97
N GLN A 290 1.21 -6.77 -11.60
CA GLN A 290 1.87 -5.47 -11.49
C GLN A 290 2.45 -5.03 -12.84
N VAL A 291 2.55 -3.70 -13.01
CA VAL A 291 3.09 -3.10 -14.24
C VAL A 291 4.09 -2.02 -13.88
N ASP A 292 5.29 -2.09 -14.50
CA ASP A 292 6.29 -1.04 -14.41
C ASP A 292 5.85 0.18 -15.21
N VAL A 293 5.68 1.30 -14.51
CA VAL A 293 5.30 2.60 -15.05
C VAL A 293 6.42 3.64 -14.94
N GLY A 294 7.64 3.19 -14.61
CA GLY A 294 8.86 4.00 -14.59
C GLY A 294 9.17 4.61 -13.24
N VAL A 295 9.13 5.94 -13.11
CA VAL A 295 9.59 6.68 -11.92
C VAL A 295 8.46 7.49 -11.32
N ARG A 296 8.27 7.41 -10.00
CA ARG A 296 7.29 8.20 -9.24
C ARG A 296 7.98 9.28 -8.41
N LYS A 297 7.63 10.53 -8.66
CA LYS A 297 8.05 11.68 -7.85
C LYS A 297 6.86 12.19 -7.03
N HIS A 298 7.05 12.34 -5.72
CA HIS A 298 6.01 12.79 -4.78
C HIS A 298 6.62 13.58 -3.62
N ARG A 299 5.77 14.18 -2.77
CA ARG A 299 6.22 14.85 -1.54
C ARG A 299 6.73 13.83 -0.52
N HIS A 300 7.76 14.21 0.23
CA HIS A 300 8.29 13.38 1.32
C HIS A 300 7.62 13.76 2.64
N GLN A 301 7.25 12.74 3.42
CA GLN A 301 6.76 12.90 4.78
C GLN A 301 7.89 12.77 5.80
N ASP A 302 7.73 13.42 6.95
CA ASP A 302 8.67 13.31 8.08
C ASP A 302 8.61 11.92 8.75
N GLY A 303 9.58 11.65 9.62
CA GLY A 303 9.72 10.34 10.27
C GLY A 303 8.56 10.01 11.21
N GLN A 304 7.95 11.00 11.86
CA GLN A 304 6.84 10.77 12.78
C GLN A 304 5.54 10.45 12.02
N ALA A 305 5.29 11.16 10.93
CA ALA A 305 4.16 10.86 10.03
C ALA A 305 4.27 9.45 9.46
N LEU A 306 5.48 9.04 9.03
CA LEU A 306 5.74 7.67 8.58
C LEU A 306 5.53 6.64 9.70
N GLY A 307 5.87 6.96 10.95
CA GLY A 307 5.62 6.10 12.11
C GLY A 307 4.13 5.88 12.36
N ARG A 308 3.31 6.94 12.30
CA ARG A 308 1.84 6.84 12.41
C ARG A 308 1.24 6.03 11.25
N MET A 309 1.72 6.26 10.04
CA MET A 309 1.34 5.48 8.86
C MET A 309 1.66 3.99 9.05
N SER A 310 2.89 3.67 9.50
CA SER A 310 3.31 2.30 9.77
C SER A 310 2.43 1.62 10.82
N ALA A 311 2.07 2.33 11.89
CA ALA A 311 1.19 1.79 12.93
C ALA A 311 -0.22 1.47 12.40
N ALA A 312 -0.80 2.34 11.55
CA ALA A 312 -2.10 2.10 10.93
C ALA A 312 -2.07 0.89 9.98
N ILE A 313 -1.01 0.75 9.17
CA ILE A 313 -0.81 -0.40 8.27
C ILE A 313 -0.63 -1.68 9.09
N TYR A 314 0.18 -1.64 10.16
CA TYR A 314 0.37 -2.78 11.05
C TYR A 314 -0.94 -3.19 11.72
N ARG A 315 -1.75 -2.23 12.16
CA ARG A 315 -3.07 -2.50 12.73
C ARG A 315 -4.00 -3.20 11.73
N THR A 316 -4.00 -2.76 10.47
CA THR A 316 -4.73 -3.40 9.38
C THR A 316 -4.29 -4.85 9.15
N ALA A 317 -2.99 -5.10 9.16
CA ALA A 317 -2.45 -6.46 9.08
C ALA A 317 -2.89 -7.32 10.27
N GLN A 318 -2.87 -6.77 11.48
CA GLN A 318 -3.32 -7.47 12.68
C GLN A 318 -4.79 -7.92 12.60
N LEU A 319 -5.68 -7.13 12.01
CA LEU A 319 -7.08 -7.52 11.78
C LEU A 319 -7.18 -8.75 10.88
N ARG A 320 -6.31 -8.87 9.90
CA ARG A 320 -6.26 -10.02 8.97
C ARG A 320 -5.57 -11.25 9.56
N LEU A 321 -4.64 -11.03 10.45
CA LEU A 321 -4.01 -12.09 11.23
C LEU A 321 -4.88 -12.55 12.41
N ALA A 322 -5.97 -11.83 12.71
CA ALA A 322 -6.84 -11.90 13.90
C ALA A 322 -6.87 -13.27 14.58
N ARG A 323 -6.30 -13.36 15.76
CA ARG A 323 -6.12 -14.59 16.50
C ARG A 323 -6.30 -14.37 18.02
N GLY A 324 -7.27 -13.55 18.41
CA GLY A 324 -7.68 -13.43 19.80
C GLY A 324 -6.72 -12.67 20.73
N HIS A 325 -5.80 -11.88 20.20
CA HIS A 325 -4.94 -11.02 21.00
C HIS A 325 -5.58 -9.64 21.22
N MET A 326 -5.59 -9.19 22.48
CA MET A 326 -5.92 -7.79 22.78
C MET A 326 -4.78 -6.90 22.32
N ILE A 327 -5.05 -6.04 21.36
CA ILE A 327 -4.11 -5.05 20.85
C ILE A 327 -4.53 -3.68 21.39
N ARG A 328 -3.59 -2.94 21.97
CA ARG A 328 -3.82 -1.53 22.27
C ARG A 328 -3.64 -0.72 21.00
N PRO A 329 -4.70 -0.06 20.49
CA PRO A 329 -4.60 0.73 19.28
C PRO A 329 -4.00 2.12 19.57
N SER A 330 -2.83 2.16 20.16
CA SER A 330 -2.15 3.41 20.51
C SER A 330 -0.66 3.35 20.21
N LEU A 331 -0.13 4.47 19.71
CA LEU A 331 1.28 4.69 19.42
C LEU A 331 1.77 5.87 20.26
N THR A 332 2.82 5.68 21.06
CA THR A 332 3.52 6.76 21.72
C THR A 332 4.80 7.09 20.97
N GLN A 333 4.96 8.35 20.59
CA GLN A 333 6.16 8.91 19.98
C GLN A 333 6.72 10.00 20.89
N PHE A 334 7.99 10.35 20.72
CA PHE A 334 8.62 11.40 21.48
C PHE A 334 9.00 12.56 20.58
N GLU A 335 8.55 13.75 20.94
CA GLU A 335 8.88 15.01 20.27
C GLU A 335 9.86 15.81 21.13
N ARG A 336 10.77 16.54 20.48
CA ARG A 336 11.69 17.40 21.19
C ARG A 336 11.04 18.76 21.44
N GLY A 337 10.71 19.02 22.71
CA GLY A 337 10.23 20.31 23.20
C GLY A 337 11.33 21.10 23.92
N ASP A 338 10.96 22.24 24.50
CA ASP A 338 11.88 23.13 25.21
C ASP A 338 12.48 22.50 26.48
N ALA A 339 11.73 21.62 27.15
CA ALA A 339 12.13 20.93 28.38
C ALA A 339 12.77 19.55 28.14
N GLY A 340 12.94 19.11 26.87
CA GLY A 340 13.49 17.81 26.54
C GLY A 340 12.56 17.00 25.63
N PHE A 341 12.60 15.67 25.73
CA PHE A 341 11.71 14.81 24.97
C PHE A 341 10.37 14.63 25.68
N GLU A 342 9.29 14.99 24.99
CA GLU A 342 7.91 14.88 25.47
C GLU A 342 7.17 13.75 24.74
N PRO A 343 6.44 12.87 25.46
CA PRO A 343 5.65 11.83 24.85
C PRO A 343 4.37 12.41 24.22
N ARG A 344 4.06 11.94 23.01
CA ARG A 344 2.78 12.18 22.32
C ARG A 344 2.14 10.83 21.99
N THR A 345 0.91 10.63 22.42
CA THR A 345 0.16 9.39 22.17
C THR A 345 -0.93 9.63 21.14
N TYR A 346 -0.96 8.78 20.14
CA TYR A 346 -1.93 8.81 19.05
C TYR A 346 -2.76 7.54 19.06
N SER A 347 -4.05 7.65 18.78
CA SER A 347 -4.88 6.50 18.42
C SER A 347 -4.46 6.02 17.03
N VAL A 348 -4.22 4.71 16.90
CA VAL A 348 -3.88 4.03 15.64
C VAL A 348 -4.90 2.96 15.32
N ASP A 349 -6.08 3.05 15.96
CA ASP A 349 -7.17 2.15 15.61
C ASP A 349 -7.60 2.39 14.18
N THR A 350 -8.06 1.34 13.53
CA THR A 350 -8.56 1.40 12.16
C THR A 350 -9.95 0.82 12.10
N GLU A 351 -10.83 1.55 11.45
CA GLU A 351 -12.15 1.06 11.08
C GLU A 351 -12.08 0.47 9.67
N GLU A 352 -13.00 -0.42 9.38
CA GLU A 352 -13.19 -0.95 8.04
C GLU A 352 -14.61 -0.65 7.57
N ARG A 353 -14.73 -0.21 6.33
CA ARG A 353 -16.02 -0.14 5.65
C ARG A 353 -16.36 -1.53 5.11
N PRO A 354 -17.63 -1.94 5.21
CA PRO A 354 -18.06 -3.21 4.66
C PRO A 354 -17.93 -3.22 3.13
N PRO A 355 -17.97 -4.39 2.51
CA PRO A 355 -18.09 -4.50 1.06
C PRO A 355 -19.19 -3.60 0.50
N MET A 356 -18.91 -2.88 -0.57
CA MET A 356 -19.87 -1.95 -1.18
C MET A 356 -21.14 -2.67 -1.66
N ALA A 357 -21.01 -3.95 -2.02
CA ALA A 357 -22.13 -4.80 -2.39
C ALA A 357 -23.17 -5.01 -1.25
N GLU A 358 -22.81 -4.73 0.01
CA GLU A 358 -23.70 -4.82 1.17
C GLU A 358 -24.41 -3.50 1.48
N ILE A 359 -24.10 -2.42 0.76
CA ILE A 359 -24.70 -1.08 0.97
C ILE A 359 -25.97 -0.96 0.14
N GLU A 360 -27.09 -0.71 0.81
CA GLU A 360 -28.42 -0.68 0.23
C GLU A 360 -28.52 0.28 -0.98
N GLU A 361 -28.04 1.51 -0.85
CA GLU A 361 -28.05 2.51 -1.93
C GLU A 361 -27.22 2.09 -3.14
N TYR A 362 -26.16 1.31 -2.92
CA TYR A 362 -25.35 0.80 -4.01
C TYR A 362 -26.08 -0.32 -4.75
N VAL A 363 -26.73 -1.21 -4.01
CA VAL A 363 -27.53 -2.32 -4.56
C VAL A 363 -28.70 -1.77 -5.37
N GLU A 364 -29.44 -0.79 -4.81
CA GLU A 364 -30.55 -0.14 -5.49
C GLU A 364 -30.13 0.56 -6.79
N ARG A 365 -29.02 1.30 -6.74
CA ARG A 365 -28.46 1.96 -7.94
C ARG A 365 -28.09 0.97 -9.05
N LYS A 366 -27.58 -0.20 -8.67
CA LYS A 366 -27.19 -1.24 -9.63
C LYS A 366 -28.38 -1.95 -10.27
N ALA A 367 -29.53 -1.95 -9.58
CA ALA A 367 -30.79 -2.53 -10.07
C ALA A 367 -31.59 -1.59 -10.97
N ALA A 368 -31.31 -0.27 -10.93
CA ALA A 368 -31.95 0.76 -11.73
C ALA A 368 -31.31 0.92 -13.12
#